data_45bb6aa701f9ff16279123b48a2699a0
#
_entry.id   45bb6aa701f9ff16279123b48a2699a0
#
_cell.length_a   1.000
_cell.length_b   1.000
_cell.length_c   1.000
_cell.angle_alpha   90.00
_cell.angle_beta   90.00
_cell.angle_gamma   90.00
#
_symmetry.space_group_name_H-M   'P 1'
#
loop_
_entity.id
_entity.type
_entity.pdbx_description
1 polymer ?
#
loop_
_entity_poly.entity_id
_entity_poly.type
_entity_poly.pdbx_seq_one_letter_code
_entity_poly.pdbx_strand_id
1 'polypeptide(L)'
;MQLSIGMIVKNEEKYLDRCLAAIKPILDSIDSELIIADTGSTDSTVEIAKKYTDNVFHFEWINDFAAARNSTLDRAKGEWYMFLDADEIFKSCNDIIHFFKSGEYKKYRSARYTIRNYDNSDMKHYSDVLSPRMIRMDGTRFEYAVHETFQNFQAPTKILDDIACLLYTSDAADDLIGV
;
A
#
# COMPACT_ATOMS: atom_id res chain seq x y z
N MET A 1 8.16 4.64 -16.24
CA MET A 1 7.24 3.98 -15.29
C MET A 1 6.49 5.04 -14.51
N GLN A 2 5.16 4.91 -14.40
CA GLN A 2 4.33 5.95 -13.78
C GLN A 2 4.18 5.73 -12.27
N LEU A 3 3.99 4.48 -11.83
CA LEU A 3 3.67 4.15 -10.44
C LEU A 3 4.48 2.96 -9.93
N SER A 4 5.06 3.08 -8.75
CA SER A 4 5.53 1.95 -7.95
C SER A 4 4.60 1.74 -6.76
N ILE A 5 4.13 0.51 -6.56
CA ILE A 5 3.32 0.11 -5.41
C ILE A 5 4.23 -0.66 -4.46
N GLY A 6 4.41 -0.15 -3.23
CA GLY A 6 5.22 -0.77 -2.20
C GLY A 6 4.37 -1.38 -1.11
N MET A 7 4.70 -2.59 -0.69
CA MET A 7 4.07 -3.29 0.43
C MET A 7 5.12 -3.83 1.38
N ILE A 8 4.80 -3.86 2.66
CA ILE A 8 5.50 -4.65 3.68
C ILE A 8 4.54 -5.71 4.19
N VAL A 9 5.00 -6.94 4.32
CA VAL A 9 4.13 -8.08 4.67
C VAL A 9 4.79 -8.97 5.73
N LYS A 10 3.95 -9.58 6.58
CA LYS A 10 4.36 -10.63 7.51
C LYS A 10 3.16 -11.49 7.88
N ASN A 11 3.19 -12.79 7.53
CA ASN A 11 2.14 -13.76 7.84
C ASN A 11 0.73 -13.33 7.37
N GLU A 12 0.63 -12.92 6.10
CA GLU A 12 -0.58 -12.39 5.49
C GLU A 12 -1.26 -13.37 4.51
N GLU A 13 -0.98 -14.69 4.63
CA GLU A 13 -1.54 -15.70 3.69
C GLU A 13 -3.06 -15.65 3.57
N LYS A 14 -3.75 -15.18 4.61
CA LYS A 14 -5.21 -15.10 4.66
C LYS A 14 -5.79 -14.01 3.76
N TYR A 15 -5.09 -12.87 3.62
CA TYR A 15 -5.63 -11.67 2.97
C TYR A 15 -4.89 -11.23 1.72
N LEU A 16 -3.60 -11.53 1.64
CA LEU A 16 -2.71 -10.99 0.60
C LEU A 16 -3.18 -11.31 -0.82
N ASP A 17 -3.65 -12.53 -1.11
CA ASP A 17 -4.13 -12.90 -2.44
C ASP A 17 -5.32 -12.02 -2.89
N ARG A 18 -6.27 -11.76 -1.97
CA ARG A 18 -7.42 -10.88 -2.25
C ARG A 18 -7.00 -9.43 -2.44
N CYS A 19 -6.06 -8.95 -1.62
CA CYS A 19 -5.51 -7.61 -1.72
C CYS A 19 -4.84 -7.41 -3.09
N LEU A 20 -3.94 -8.32 -3.48
CA LEU A 20 -3.20 -8.24 -4.74
C LEU A 20 -4.11 -8.42 -5.96
N ALA A 21 -5.10 -9.31 -5.89
CA ALA A 21 -6.11 -9.45 -6.95
C ALA A 21 -6.92 -8.16 -7.14
N ALA A 22 -7.24 -7.44 -6.05
CA ALA A 22 -8.01 -6.20 -6.12
C ALA A 22 -7.24 -5.04 -6.79
N ILE A 23 -5.91 -5.00 -6.69
CA ILE A 23 -5.06 -3.98 -7.35
C ILE A 23 -4.56 -4.40 -8.73
N LYS A 24 -4.79 -5.65 -9.12
CA LYS A 24 -4.36 -6.15 -10.44
C LYS A 24 -4.83 -5.27 -11.60
N PRO A 25 -6.05 -4.68 -11.61
CA PRO A 25 -6.45 -3.74 -12.65
C PRO A 25 -5.52 -2.52 -12.79
N ILE A 26 -4.89 -2.04 -11.72
CA ILE A 26 -3.88 -0.97 -11.79
C ILE A 26 -2.67 -1.47 -12.55
N LEU A 27 -2.11 -2.63 -12.14
CA LEU A 27 -0.93 -3.23 -12.73
C LEU A 27 -1.09 -3.55 -14.21
N ASP A 28 -2.30 -3.97 -14.60
CA ASP A 28 -2.63 -4.30 -16.01
C ASP A 28 -2.91 -3.04 -16.86
N SER A 29 -3.25 -1.91 -16.25
CA SER A 29 -3.79 -0.74 -16.96
C SER A 29 -2.81 0.40 -17.17
N ILE A 30 -1.82 0.55 -16.28
CA ILE A 30 -0.84 1.63 -16.30
C ILE A 30 0.58 1.06 -16.20
N ASP A 31 1.58 1.82 -16.65
CA ASP A 31 2.99 1.45 -16.54
C ASP A 31 3.42 1.51 -15.06
N SER A 32 3.35 0.37 -14.37
CA SER A 32 3.53 0.25 -12.92
C SER A 32 4.28 -1.02 -12.52
N GLU A 33 4.77 -1.03 -11.29
CA GLU A 33 5.40 -2.18 -10.65
C GLU A 33 4.85 -2.40 -9.24
N LEU A 34 4.99 -3.65 -8.76
CA LEU A 34 4.68 -4.05 -7.39
C LEU A 34 5.96 -4.53 -6.71
N ILE A 35 6.25 -3.98 -5.53
CA ILE A 35 7.46 -4.23 -4.73
C ILE A 35 7.00 -4.70 -3.35
N ILE A 36 7.41 -5.91 -2.95
CA ILE A 36 6.99 -6.49 -1.67
C ILE A 36 8.21 -6.81 -0.81
N ALA A 37 8.28 -6.19 0.36
CA ALA A 37 9.25 -6.52 1.41
C ALA A 37 8.61 -7.48 2.40
N ASP A 38 9.08 -8.71 2.44
CA ASP A 38 8.71 -9.68 3.45
C ASP A 38 9.57 -9.47 4.71
N THR A 39 8.92 -9.25 5.85
CA THR A 39 9.59 -8.99 7.13
C THR A 39 9.75 -10.23 8.01
N GLY A 40 9.71 -11.42 7.40
CA GLY A 40 9.95 -12.69 8.06
C GLY A 40 8.70 -13.54 8.22
N SER A 41 7.96 -13.74 7.14
CA SER A 41 6.81 -14.66 7.11
C SER A 41 7.25 -16.11 7.26
N THR A 42 6.41 -16.89 7.94
CA THR A 42 6.58 -18.34 8.16
C THR A 42 5.46 -19.16 7.55
N ASP A 43 4.48 -18.49 6.94
CA ASP A 43 3.32 -19.05 6.25
C ASP A 43 3.50 -18.95 4.71
N SER A 44 2.43 -19.10 3.95
CA SER A 44 2.45 -19.06 2.47
C SER A 44 2.50 -17.63 1.88
N THR A 45 2.75 -16.59 2.69
CA THR A 45 2.75 -15.17 2.23
C THR A 45 3.69 -14.95 1.05
N VAL A 46 4.93 -15.44 1.13
CA VAL A 46 5.95 -15.25 0.09
C VAL A 46 5.56 -15.96 -1.22
N GLU A 47 5.02 -17.17 -1.13
CA GLU A 47 4.53 -17.91 -2.29
C GLU A 47 3.35 -17.19 -2.97
N ILE A 48 2.45 -16.60 -2.19
CA ILE A 48 1.34 -15.80 -2.71
C ILE A 48 1.87 -14.55 -3.41
N ALA A 49 2.74 -13.79 -2.75
CA ALA A 49 3.34 -12.57 -3.31
C ALA A 49 4.01 -12.82 -4.68
N LYS A 50 4.76 -13.92 -4.82
CA LYS A 50 5.45 -14.31 -6.05
C LYS A 50 4.55 -14.66 -7.24
N LYS A 51 3.25 -14.86 -7.03
CA LYS A 51 2.29 -15.02 -8.14
C LYS A 51 2.02 -13.70 -8.88
N TYR A 52 2.28 -12.56 -8.22
CA TYR A 52 1.94 -11.23 -8.72
C TYR A 52 3.15 -10.41 -9.14
N THR A 53 4.32 -10.66 -8.56
CA THR A 53 5.56 -9.94 -8.88
C THR A 53 6.80 -10.78 -8.57
N ASP A 54 7.85 -10.62 -9.39
CA ASP A 54 9.19 -11.14 -9.09
C ASP A 54 9.97 -10.25 -8.10
N ASN A 55 9.48 -9.04 -7.81
CA ASN A 55 10.14 -8.09 -6.94
C ASN A 55 9.70 -8.28 -5.47
N VAL A 56 9.93 -9.50 -4.98
CA VAL A 56 9.72 -9.88 -3.58
C VAL A 56 11.08 -10.10 -2.94
N PHE A 57 11.34 -9.45 -1.81
CA PHE A 57 12.62 -9.57 -1.11
C PHE A 57 12.42 -9.64 0.41
N HIS A 58 13.39 -10.21 1.10
CA HIS A 58 13.41 -10.24 2.56
C HIS A 58 13.97 -8.92 3.11
N PHE A 59 13.28 -8.39 4.13
CA PHE A 59 13.72 -7.27 4.96
C PHE A 59 13.80 -7.77 6.41
N GLU A 60 14.99 -7.73 7.01
CA GLU A 60 15.14 -8.09 8.42
C GLU A 60 14.40 -7.09 9.31
N TRP A 61 13.47 -7.58 10.12
CA TRP A 61 12.64 -6.73 10.96
C TRP A 61 13.44 -6.12 12.11
N ILE A 62 13.52 -4.80 12.17
CA ILE A 62 14.29 -4.03 13.15
C ILE A 62 13.39 -3.16 14.05
N ASN A 63 12.11 -3.49 14.18
CA ASN A 63 11.12 -2.72 14.93
C ASN A 63 10.94 -1.28 14.40
N ASP A 64 10.99 -1.11 13.08
CA ASP A 64 10.89 0.19 12.42
C ASP A 64 10.11 0.04 11.10
N PHE A 65 8.83 0.48 11.12
CA PHE A 65 7.96 0.45 9.94
C PHE A 65 8.44 1.40 8.85
N ALA A 66 8.94 2.60 9.21
CA ALA A 66 9.48 3.53 8.22
C ALA A 66 10.69 2.95 7.50
N ALA A 67 11.59 2.27 8.20
CA ALA A 67 12.73 1.59 7.59
C ALA A 67 12.29 0.49 6.62
N ALA A 68 11.30 -0.32 7.00
CA ALA A 68 10.75 -1.36 6.14
C ALA A 68 10.09 -0.77 4.88
N ARG A 69 9.25 0.28 5.01
CA ARG A 69 8.66 0.97 3.85
C ARG A 69 9.70 1.67 3.00
N ASN A 70 10.71 2.31 3.59
CA ASN A 70 11.81 2.92 2.85
C ASN A 70 12.60 1.90 2.03
N SER A 71 12.70 0.64 2.47
CA SER A 71 13.36 -0.42 1.70
C SER A 71 12.63 -0.74 0.38
N THR A 72 11.29 -0.60 0.33
CA THR A 72 10.53 -0.70 -0.92
C THR A 72 10.63 0.57 -1.74
N LEU A 73 10.64 1.74 -1.10
CA LEU A 73 10.82 3.04 -1.74
C LEU A 73 12.18 3.13 -2.46
N ASP A 74 13.24 2.58 -1.87
CA ASP A 74 14.60 2.55 -2.47
C ASP A 74 14.68 1.71 -3.73
N ARG A 75 13.74 0.79 -3.96
CA ARG A 75 13.64 -0.05 -5.16
C ARG A 75 12.68 0.52 -6.21
N ALA A 76 11.87 1.50 -5.82
CA ALA A 76 10.86 2.09 -6.67
C ALA A 76 11.46 2.85 -7.85
N LYS A 77 10.89 2.65 -9.05
CA LYS A 77 11.30 3.28 -10.32
C LYS A 77 10.23 4.18 -10.89
N GLY A 78 9.03 4.19 -10.29
CA GLY A 78 7.91 5.01 -10.70
C GLY A 78 8.13 6.50 -10.45
N GLU A 79 7.49 7.34 -11.25
CA GLU A 79 7.40 8.78 -10.97
C GLU A 79 6.59 9.06 -9.70
N TRP A 80 5.66 8.13 -9.37
CA TRP A 80 4.85 8.14 -8.17
C TRP A 80 5.05 6.84 -7.37
N TYR A 81 4.86 6.96 -6.07
CA TYR A 81 4.87 5.84 -5.15
C TYR A 81 3.53 5.78 -4.40
N MET A 82 2.98 4.57 -4.30
CA MET A 82 1.82 4.24 -3.49
C MET A 82 2.20 3.15 -2.51
N PHE A 83 1.82 3.29 -1.23
CA PHE A 83 1.93 2.17 -0.31
C PHE A 83 0.57 1.58 0.00
N LEU A 84 0.55 0.28 0.26
CA LEU A 84 -0.63 -0.52 0.49
C LEU A 84 -0.34 -1.53 1.60
N ASP A 85 -1.30 -1.74 2.47
CA ASP A 85 -1.25 -2.77 3.49
C ASP A 85 -1.96 -4.04 3.00
N ALA A 86 -1.52 -5.23 3.45
CA ALA A 86 -1.97 -6.50 2.88
C ALA A 86 -3.45 -6.82 3.18
N ASP A 87 -4.03 -6.15 4.15
CA ASP A 87 -5.43 -6.25 4.57
C ASP A 87 -6.35 -5.19 3.93
N GLU A 88 -5.80 -4.30 3.09
CA GLU A 88 -6.56 -3.29 2.36
C GLU A 88 -7.07 -3.83 1.01
N ILE A 89 -8.39 -3.90 0.84
CA ILE A 89 -9.01 -4.39 -0.38
C ILE A 89 -9.76 -3.29 -1.10
N PHE A 90 -9.30 -2.92 -2.29
CA PHE A 90 -9.99 -1.95 -3.14
C PHE A 90 -11.34 -2.49 -3.62
N LYS A 91 -12.38 -1.66 -3.52
CA LYS A 91 -13.68 -1.90 -4.17
C LYS A 91 -13.61 -1.58 -5.66
N SER A 92 -12.84 -0.59 -6.02
CA SER A 92 -12.58 -0.12 -7.38
C SER A 92 -11.22 0.55 -7.41
N CYS A 93 -10.55 0.50 -8.56
CA CYS A 93 -9.31 1.24 -8.84
C CYS A 93 -9.49 2.22 -10.01
N ASN A 94 -10.74 2.53 -10.36
CA ASN A 94 -11.04 3.28 -11.59
C ASN A 94 -10.49 4.70 -11.55
N ASP A 95 -10.55 5.36 -10.40
CA ASP A 95 -10.11 6.74 -10.27
C ASP A 95 -8.57 6.84 -10.27
N ILE A 96 -7.89 5.89 -9.61
CA ILE A 96 -6.43 5.76 -9.71
C ILE A 96 -6.01 5.53 -11.17
N ILE A 97 -6.65 4.60 -11.87
CA ILE A 97 -6.34 4.29 -13.26
C ILE A 97 -6.58 5.53 -14.15
N HIS A 98 -7.72 6.20 -13.96
CA HIS A 98 -8.04 7.44 -14.70
C HIS A 98 -7.01 8.55 -14.43
N PHE A 99 -6.64 8.76 -13.18
CA PHE A 99 -5.65 9.75 -12.75
C PHE A 99 -4.34 9.63 -13.52
N PHE A 100 -3.85 8.41 -13.71
CA PHE A 100 -2.62 8.18 -14.48
C PHE A 100 -2.85 8.22 -15.99
N LYS A 101 -3.89 7.56 -16.51
CA LYS A 101 -4.16 7.52 -17.96
C LYS A 101 -4.50 8.87 -18.57
N SER A 102 -5.20 9.72 -17.85
CA SER A 102 -5.52 11.09 -18.30
C SER A 102 -4.32 12.03 -18.26
N GLY A 103 -3.25 11.65 -17.58
CA GLY A 103 -2.11 12.52 -17.33
C GLY A 103 -2.36 13.59 -16.25
N GLU A 104 -3.47 13.51 -15.54
CA GLU A 104 -3.84 14.44 -14.46
C GLU A 104 -2.81 14.42 -13.34
N TYR A 105 -2.20 13.26 -13.05
CA TYR A 105 -1.16 13.09 -12.02
C TYR A 105 -0.01 14.10 -12.12
N LYS A 106 0.25 14.65 -13.32
CA LYS A 106 1.33 15.64 -13.54
C LYS A 106 1.07 16.98 -12.85
N LYS A 107 -0.19 17.27 -12.50
CA LYS A 107 -0.63 18.51 -11.84
C LYS A 107 -0.51 18.46 -10.32
N TYR A 108 -0.29 17.28 -9.75
CA TYR A 108 -0.32 17.05 -8.32
C TYR A 108 1.03 16.53 -7.81
N ARG A 109 1.22 16.62 -6.49
CA ARG A 109 2.42 16.12 -5.81
C ARG A 109 2.08 14.96 -4.87
N SER A 110 0.83 14.87 -4.48
CA SER A 110 0.33 13.80 -3.61
C SER A 110 -1.12 13.44 -3.94
N ALA A 111 -1.55 12.29 -3.51
CA ALA A 111 -2.95 11.89 -3.60
C ALA A 111 -3.40 11.12 -2.35
N ARG A 112 -4.70 11.21 -2.08
CA ARG A 112 -5.38 10.53 -0.97
C ARG A 112 -6.54 9.75 -1.53
N TYR A 113 -6.85 8.62 -0.90
CA TYR A 113 -8.10 7.90 -1.08
C TYR A 113 -8.68 7.48 0.27
N THR A 114 -9.91 7.02 0.26
CA THR A 114 -10.61 6.65 1.48
C THR A 114 -10.25 5.25 1.92
N ILE A 115 -9.81 5.11 3.16
CA ILE A 115 -9.74 3.83 3.87
C ILE A 115 -11.01 3.66 4.69
N ARG A 116 -11.74 2.60 4.41
CA ARG A 116 -12.96 2.23 5.14
C ARG A 116 -12.66 1.17 6.17
N ASN A 117 -12.78 1.54 7.45
CA ASN A 117 -12.59 0.64 8.58
C ASN A 117 -13.95 0.12 9.02
N TYR A 118 -14.16 -1.19 9.00
CA TYR A 118 -15.36 -1.81 9.53
C TYR A 118 -15.19 -2.14 11.01
N ASP A 119 -16.19 -1.80 11.84
CA ASP A 119 -16.12 -1.99 13.29
C ASP A 119 -16.22 -3.45 13.71
N ASN A 120 -16.79 -4.30 12.84
CA ASN A 120 -16.98 -5.73 13.09
C ASN A 120 -17.12 -6.52 11.79
N SER A 121 -17.17 -7.84 11.93
CA SER A 121 -17.27 -8.79 10.80
C SER A 121 -18.61 -8.73 10.04
N ASP A 122 -19.64 -8.06 10.55
CA ASP A 122 -20.94 -7.92 9.88
C ASP A 122 -20.93 -6.85 8.78
N MET A 123 -19.87 -6.06 8.70
CA MET A 123 -19.64 -5.01 7.70
C MET A 123 -20.76 -3.97 7.59
N LYS A 124 -21.52 -3.73 8.67
CA LYS A 124 -22.63 -2.77 8.69
C LYS A 124 -22.23 -1.40 9.22
N HIS A 125 -21.36 -1.38 10.21
CA HIS A 125 -20.83 -0.16 10.81
C HIS A 125 -19.41 0.07 10.34
N TYR A 126 -19.09 1.29 9.93
CA TYR A 126 -17.75 1.64 9.46
C TYR A 126 -17.44 3.11 9.72
N SER A 127 -16.16 3.42 9.75
CA SER A 127 -15.62 4.77 9.68
C SER A 127 -14.77 4.94 8.45
N ASP A 128 -14.85 6.09 7.80
CA ASP A 128 -14.07 6.45 6.63
C ASP A 128 -12.98 7.44 7.01
N VAL A 129 -11.73 7.15 6.61
CA VAL A 129 -10.58 8.02 6.81
C VAL A 129 -9.93 8.33 5.48
N LEU A 130 -9.84 9.62 5.14
CA LEU A 130 -9.12 10.06 3.96
C LEU A 130 -7.60 9.98 4.22
N SER A 131 -6.95 8.96 3.66
CA SER A 131 -5.58 8.60 3.98
C SER A 131 -4.58 9.07 2.91
N PRO A 132 -3.42 9.64 3.29
CA PRO A 132 -2.34 9.99 2.39
C PRO A 132 -1.59 8.72 1.99
N ARG A 133 -1.88 8.20 0.79
CA ARG A 133 -1.34 6.91 0.33
C ARG A 133 -0.43 7.01 -0.90
N MET A 134 -0.44 8.14 -1.57
CA MET A 134 0.30 8.30 -2.82
C MET A 134 1.08 9.61 -2.83
N ILE A 135 2.32 9.56 -3.32
CA ILE A 135 3.21 10.72 -3.40
C ILE A 135 4.07 10.65 -4.65
N ARG A 136 4.40 11.83 -5.19
CA ARG A 136 5.39 11.94 -6.25
C ARG A 136 6.79 11.70 -5.69
N MET A 137 7.59 10.91 -6.42
CA MET A 137 8.95 10.55 -6.04
C MET A 137 9.91 11.74 -6.29
N ASP A 138 10.12 12.56 -5.27
CA ASP A 138 11.01 13.72 -5.32
C ASP A 138 11.91 13.81 -4.07
N GLY A 139 12.46 12.67 -3.66
CA GLY A 139 13.32 12.56 -2.48
C GLY A 139 12.57 12.36 -1.17
N THR A 140 11.26 12.04 -1.23
CA THR A 140 10.48 11.74 -0.03
C THR A 140 10.96 10.48 0.66
N ARG A 141 10.70 10.41 1.97
CA ARG A 141 10.97 9.26 2.85
C ARG A 141 9.82 9.08 3.83
N PHE A 142 9.71 7.87 4.36
CA PHE A 142 8.91 7.62 5.55
C PHE A 142 9.71 7.98 6.79
N GLU A 143 9.03 8.55 7.78
CA GLU A 143 9.54 8.87 9.11
C GLU A 143 8.71 8.17 10.16
N TYR A 144 9.29 8.02 11.35
CA TYR A 144 8.78 7.38 12.55
C TYR A 144 8.68 5.86 12.46
N ALA A 145 9.29 5.22 13.47
CA ALA A 145 9.32 3.75 13.57
C ALA A 145 7.93 3.14 13.77
N VAL A 146 7.02 3.89 14.40
CA VAL A 146 5.61 3.53 14.62
C VAL A 146 4.75 4.71 14.16
N HIS A 147 3.61 4.41 13.52
CA HIS A 147 2.74 5.40 12.86
C HIS A 147 3.48 6.19 11.78
N GLU A 148 4.19 5.45 10.93
CA GLU A 148 5.01 6.00 9.87
C GLU A 148 4.18 6.87 8.91
N THR A 149 4.76 7.97 8.47
CA THR A 149 4.17 8.91 7.54
C THR A 149 5.19 9.41 6.54
N PHE A 150 4.71 9.91 5.40
CA PHE A 150 5.60 10.60 4.46
C PHE A 150 6.15 11.90 5.06
N GLN A 151 7.47 12.07 5.00
CA GLN A 151 8.18 13.26 5.45
C GLN A 151 7.66 14.54 4.79
N ASN A 152 7.37 14.50 3.51
CA ASN A 152 6.99 15.65 2.69
C ASN A 152 5.71 15.39 1.90
N PHE A 153 4.57 15.26 2.58
CA PHE A 153 3.29 15.16 1.90
C PHE A 153 2.85 16.55 1.42
N GLN A 154 3.14 16.87 0.16
CA GLN A 154 3.04 18.21 -0.38
C GLN A 154 1.77 18.43 -1.21
N ALA A 155 1.28 19.69 -1.20
CA ALA A 155 0.27 20.18 -2.13
C ALA A 155 0.90 20.52 -3.50
N PRO A 156 0.11 20.49 -4.60
CA PRO A 156 -1.32 20.21 -4.61
C PRO A 156 -1.62 18.71 -4.45
N THR A 157 -2.67 18.41 -3.68
CA THR A 157 -3.11 17.04 -3.36
C THR A 157 -4.38 16.71 -4.14
N LYS A 158 -4.42 15.55 -4.81
CA LYS A 158 -5.63 14.99 -5.41
C LYS A 158 -6.38 14.15 -4.37
N ILE A 159 -7.68 14.29 -4.31
CA ILE A 159 -8.57 13.34 -3.64
C ILE A 159 -9.13 12.43 -4.71
N LEU A 160 -8.94 11.13 -4.53
CA LEU A 160 -9.45 10.07 -5.38
C LEU A 160 -10.69 9.46 -4.73
N ASP A 161 -11.68 9.13 -5.53
CA ASP A 161 -12.96 8.58 -5.06
C ASP A 161 -12.90 7.05 -4.81
N ASP A 162 -11.77 6.40 -5.13
CA ASP A 162 -11.55 5.00 -4.82
C ASP A 162 -11.56 4.74 -3.30
N ILE A 163 -12.13 3.59 -2.92
CA ILE A 163 -12.23 3.17 -1.53
C ILE A 163 -11.51 1.84 -1.36
N ALA A 164 -10.54 1.80 -0.46
CA ALA A 164 -9.98 0.56 0.06
C ALA A 164 -10.67 0.22 1.40
N CYS A 165 -11.07 -1.03 1.55
CA CYS A 165 -11.68 -1.53 2.77
C CYS A 165 -10.62 -2.26 3.59
N LEU A 166 -10.45 -1.85 4.84
CA LEU A 166 -9.64 -2.59 5.79
C LEU A 166 -10.44 -3.83 6.22
N LEU A 167 -9.87 -5.00 6.01
CA LEU A 167 -10.44 -6.22 6.56
C LEU A 167 -10.10 -6.26 8.05
N TYR A 168 -11.13 -6.41 8.88
CA TYR A 168 -10.96 -6.49 10.32
C TYR A 168 -9.99 -7.62 10.68
N THR A 169 -8.82 -7.24 11.21
CA THR A 169 -7.81 -8.15 11.74
C THR A 169 -7.68 -7.86 13.23
N SER A 170 -8.44 -8.57 14.07
CA SER A 170 -8.26 -8.47 15.53
C SER A 170 -6.87 -8.96 15.98
N ASP A 171 -6.12 -9.61 15.09
CA ASP A 171 -4.90 -10.33 15.45
C ASP A 171 -3.61 -9.76 14.84
N ALA A 172 -3.68 -8.91 13.80
CA ALA A 172 -2.48 -8.46 13.09
C ALA A 172 -1.66 -7.39 13.81
N ALA A 173 -2.28 -6.57 14.65
CA ALA A 173 -1.58 -5.54 15.41
C ALA A 173 -0.76 -6.14 16.57
N ASP A 174 -1.23 -7.26 17.16
CA ASP A 174 -0.59 -7.90 18.31
C ASP A 174 0.62 -8.77 17.87
N ASP A 175 0.58 -9.36 16.68
CA ASP A 175 1.67 -10.19 16.15
C ASP A 175 2.90 -9.37 15.68
N LEU A 176 2.71 -8.09 15.36
CA LEU A 176 3.79 -7.21 14.90
C LEU A 176 4.55 -6.54 16.05
N ILE A 177 3.92 -6.38 17.22
CA ILE A 177 4.53 -5.66 18.37
C ILE A 177 5.23 -6.62 19.33
N GLY A 178 5.08 -7.93 19.19
CA GLY A 178 5.83 -8.95 19.94
C GLY A 178 5.83 -8.68 21.46
N VAL A 179 4.65 -8.69 22.09
CA VAL A 179 4.53 -8.70 23.56
C VAL A 179 4.43 -10.14 24.06
#